data_cd328fff8db43c80de12c150c024abf3
#
_entry.id   cd328fff8db43c80de12c150c024abf3
#
_cell.length_a   1.000
_cell.length_b   1.000
_cell.length_c   1.000
_cell.angle_alpha   90.00
_cell.angle_beta   90.00
_cell.angle_gamma   90.00
#
_symmetry.space_group_name_H-M   'P 1'
#
loop_
_entity.id
_entity.type
_entity.pdbx_description
1 polymer ?
#
loop_
_entity_poly.entity_id
_entity_poly.type
_entity_poly.pdbx_seq_one_letter_code
_entity_poly.pdbx_strand_id
1 'polypeptide(L)'
;MLGIGILLPIIIQRVVYNHIDKRLHARAEKMLIIISRGGLEDIVKDQECSFADYNFFKEEFVSVSPLSAMPANFGKDTVENKEENIENEIVNHRVLSRAFIYDNQLYIIEIGEGLSTVEQLNQTINKFTLWMVVIIVFISILMNMTLAQLLLDPLNRITKKLKTIHHPNSFVEDHIKTSTYEFSYLDQSINEMMIKIKNAFQLEREFITNVSHELLTPISILQNRLENILSDQSLPHEVALKIIESQKTLLRLTKVIKALLYISKIENEQFLKNEQADLKILTNEVLEELEDRILQKNISIHQQWTQNFEFQNCNKSLVHTLIFNIVSNAIKYNKSGGEIFISGALKDHQFVLTIKDSGVGIAQDQLMHIFDRFKRFRPDDEMSYGLGLPIVKTIAHFHDVKVDVTSELNSGTCFILTFSN
;
A
#
# COMPACT_ATOMS: atom_id res chain seq x y z
N MET A 1 14.74 -31.36 -4.42
CA MET A 1 16.14 -31.10 -4.01
C MET A 1 16.43 -31.53 -2.57
N LEU A 2 15.65 -31.11 -1.55
CA LEU A 2 15.82 -31.55 -0.14
C LEU A 2 15.78 -33.08 0.02
N GLY A 3 14.96 -33.80 -0.74
CA GLY A 3 14.87 -35.25 -0.71
C GLY A 3 16.15 -35.96 -1.17
N ILE A 4 16.88 -35.40 -2.13
CA ILE A 4 18.14 -35.97 -2.63
C ILE A 4 19.24 -35.86 -1.58
N GLY A 5 19.31 -34.73 -0.84
CA GLY A 5 20.29 -34.51 0.20
C GLY A 5 20.14 -35.47 1.39
N ILE A 6 18.94 -35.94 1.69
CA ILE A 6 18.68 -36.92 2.77
C ILE A 6 18.88 -38.36 2.29
N LEU A 7 18.47 -38.65 1.05
CA LEU A 7 18.55 -40.01 0.51
C LEU A 7 19.96 -40.43 0.10
N LEU A 8 20.78 -39.50 -0.35
CA LEU A 8 22.11 -39.79 -0.86
C LEU A 8 23.03 -40.46 0.18
N PRO A 9 23.20 -39.96 1.40
CA PRO A 9 23.98 -40.61 2.46
C PRO A 9 23.49 -42.02 2.78
N ILE A 10 22.16 -42.20 2.86
CA ILE A 10 21.51 -43.48 3.18
C ILE A 10 21.78 -44.51 2.10
N ILE A 11 21.70 -44.10 0.83
CA ILE A 11 21.97 -45.00 -0.31
C ILE A 11 23.46 -45.41 -0.33
N ILE A 12 24.36 -44.44 -0.15
CA ILE A 12 25.80 -44.68 -0.13
C ILE A 12 26.17 -45.65 0.99
N GLN A 13 25.68 -45.38 2.22
CA GLN A 13 25.89 -46.28 3.35
C GLN A 13 25.43 -47.70 3.06
N ARG A 14 24.24 -47.86 2.51
CA ARG A 14 23.70 -49.17 2.14
C ARG A 14 24.54 -49.91 1.09
N VAL A 15 25.05 -49.18 0.11
CA VAL A 15 25.93 -49.76 -0.93
C VAL A 15 27.27 -50.22 -0.35
N VAL A 16 27.87 -49.41 0.52
CA VAL A 16 29.12 -49.70 1.18
C VAL A 16 29.00 -50.93 2.09
N TYR A 17 27.98 -50.99 2.95
CA TYR A 17 27.74 -52.15 3.82
C TYR A 17 27.51 -53.44 3.00
N ASN A 18 26.73 -53.38 1.94
CA ASN A 18 26.55 -54.55 1.06
C ASN A 18 27.89 -55.01 0.43
N HIS A 19 28.79 -54.08 0.14
CA HIS A 19 30.08 -54.42 -0.42
C HIS A 19 31.01 -55.08 0.60
N ILE A 20 31.02 -54.57 1.83
CA ILE A 20 31.75 -55.16 2.97
C ILE A 20 31.22 -56.56 3.26
N ASP A 21 29.91 -56.75 3.37
CA ASP A 21 29.31 -58.08 3.62
C ASP A 21 29.72 -59.11 2.58
N LYS A 22 29.72 -58.74 1.27
CA LYS A 22 30.19 -59.62 0.21
C LYS A 22 31.68 -60.02 0.34
N ARG A 23 32.56 -59.04 0.74
CA ARG A 23 33.97 -59.34 0.98
C ARG A 23 34.19 -60.25 2.17
N LEU A 24 33.46 -60.02 3.28
CA LEU A 24 33.56 -60.88 4.46
C LEU A 24 33.13 -62.33 4.13
N HIS A 25 32.03 -62.52 3.39
CA HIS A 25 31.60 -63.86 2.92
C HIS A 25 32.67 -64.56 2.05
N ALA A 26 33.24 -63.83 1.08
CA ALA A 26 34.27 -64.40 0.18
C ALA A 26 35.55 -64.76 0.98
N ARG A 27 35.88 -64.00 2.02
CA ARG A 27 37.02 -64.31 2.90
C ARG A 27 36.74 -65.51 3.78
N ALA A 28 35.56 -65.63 4.37
CA ALA A 28 35.18 -66.75 5.18
C ALA A 28 35.28 -68.06 4.40
N GLU A 29 34.82 -68.07 3.14
CA GLU A 29 34.97 -69.25 2.25
C GLU A 29 36.46 -69.59 1.98
N LYS A 30 37.29 -68.55 1.68
CA LYS A 30 38.73 -68.77 1.47
C LYS A 30 39.41 -69.36 2.71
N MET A 31 39.09 -68.83 3.90
CA MET A 31 39.70 -69.28 5.16
C MET A 31 39.31 -70.72 5.46
N LEU A 32 38.02 -71.08 5.26
CA LEU A 32 37.59 -72.47 5.45
C LEU A 32 38.26 -73.44 4.51
N ILE A 33 38.57 -73.04 3.27
CA ILE A 33 39.36 -73.85 2.28
C ILE A 33 40.79 -74.01 2.78
N ILE A 34 41.42 -72.95 3.31
CA ILE A 34 42.75 -73.01 3.88
C ILE A 34 42.79 -73.97 5.09
N ILE A 35 41.87 -73.85 6.04
CA ILE A 35 41.74 -74.74 7.19
C ILE A 35 41.53 -76.19 6.76
N SER A 36 40.74 -76.44 5.72
CA SER A 36 40.48 -77.81 5.23
C SER A 36 41.68 -78.45 4.55
N ARG A 37 42.66 -77.65 4.04
CA ARG A 37 43.85 -78.17 3.30
C ARG A 37 45.11 -78.20 4.13
N GLY A 38 45.31 -77.24 5.04
CA GLY A 38 46.57 -77.02 5.77
C GLY A 38 46.52 -77.37 7.26
N GLY A 39 45.34 -77.59 7.83
CA GLY A 39 45.15 -77.84 9.25
C GLY A 39 45.01 -76.54 10.06
N LEU A 40 44.49 -76.65 11.30
CA LEU A 40 44.35 -75.55 12.21
C LEU A 40 45.71 -75.12 12.82
N GLU A 41 46.70 -76.01 12.80
CA GLU A 41 48.04 -75.80 13.42
C GLU A 41 48.82 -74.64 12.75
N ASP A 42 48.59 -74.34 11.47
CA ASP A 42 49.21 -73.22 10.75
C ASP A 42 48.57 -71.88 11.07
N ILE A 43 47.36 -71.88 11.63
CA ILE A 43 46.61 -70.68 12.01
C ILE A 43 46.69 -70.43 13.52
N VAL A 44 46.94 -71.49 14.36
CA VAL A 44 46.96 -71.47 15.83
C VAL A 44 48.39 -71.69 16.37
N LYS A 45 49.35 -70.96 15.89
CA LYS A 45 50.75 -71.19 16.29
C LYS A 45 51.22 -70.46 17.54
N ASP A 46 50.36 -69.72 18.28
CA ASP A 46 50.69 -69.15 19.58
C ASP A 46 49.57 -69.35 20.59
N GLN A 47 49.86 -70.13 21.65
CA GLN A 47 48.94 -70.57 22.70
C GLN A 47 48.54 -69.48 23.72
N GLU A 48 48.88 -68.25 23.53
CA GLU A 48 48.52 -67.15 24.49
C GLU A 48 47.78 -65.97 23.91
N CYS A 49 47.43 -65.96 22.60
CA CYS A 49 46.65 -64.89 22.04
C CYS A 49 45.54 -65.44 21.16
N SER A 50 44.32 -65.01 21.39
CA SER A 50 43.28 -64.98 20.32
C SER A 50 43.92 -64.32 19.11
N PHE A 51 44.15 -65.07 18.03
CA PHE A 51 44.79 -64.59 16.81
C PHE A 51 43.93 -63.57 16.09
N ALA A 52 44.26 -62.33 16.34
CA ALA A 52 44.04 -61.27 15.39
C ALA A 52 45.32 -61.17 14.56
N ASP A 53 45.32 -61.62 13.30
CA ASP A 53 46.36 -61.25 12.37
C ASP A 53 46.17 -59.76 12.05
N TYR A 54 46.79 -58.92 12.87
CA TYR A 54 46.81 -57.48 12.71
C TYR A 54 47.60 -57.16 11.46
N ASN A 55 46.89 -57.07 10.35
CA ASN A 55 47.43 -56.30 9.25
C ASN A 55 47.72 -54.88 9.72
N PHE A 56 48.82 -54.30 9.30
CA PHE A 56 49.49 -53.06 9.75
C PHE A 56 48.57 -51.83 9.93
N PHE A 57 47.26 -51.95 9.67
CA PHE A 57 46.28 -50.83 9.68
C PHE A 57 45.13 -51.00 10.64
N LYS A 58 45.10 -51.97 11.58
CA LYS A 58 43.96 -52.16 12.53
C LYS A 58 42.56 -52.34 11.83
N GLU A 59 42.51 -52.65 10.57
CA GLU A 59 41.26 -52.63 9.80
C GLU A 59 40.62 -54.01 9.59
N GLU A 60 41.35 -55.09 9.78
CA GLU A 60 40.85 -56.43 9.53
C GLU A 60 41.41 -57.44 10.54
N PHE A 61 40.53 -58.31 11.04
CA PHE A 61 40.95 -59.41 11.89
C PHE A 61 40.27 -60.72 11.51
N VAL A 62 40.93 -61.83 11.76
CA VAL A 62 40.37 -63.19 11.69
C VAL A 62 40.67 -63.86 13.02
N SER A 63 39.60 -64.31 13.68
CA SER A 63 39.66 -65.03 14.92
C SER A 63 39.03 -66.40 14.78
N VAL A 64 39.71 -67.45 15.27
CA VAL A 64 39.16 -68.81 15.35
C VAL A 64 39.16 -69.25 16.82
N SER A 65 38.00 -69.58 17.38
CA SER A 65 37.88 -69.97 18.75
C SER A 65 37.05 -71.28 18.91
N PRO A 66 37.40 -72.18 19.87
CA PRO A 66 36.62 -73.36 20.13
C PRO A 66 35.28 -73.00 20.80
N LEU A 67 34.22 -73.69 20.37
CA LEU A 67 32.84 -73.46 20.90
C LEU A 67 32.44 -74.67 21.77
N SER A 68 31.93 -74.38 22.96
CA SER A 68 31.52 -75.42 23.93
C SER A 68 30.17 -76.01 23.70
N ALA A 69 29.31 -75.37 22.90
CA ALA A 69 27.93 -75.78 22.56
C ALA A 69 27.56 -75.41 21.13
N MET A 70 26.73 -76.16 20.50
CA MET A 70 26.27 -75.96 19.12
C MET A 70 25.37 -74.74 19.06
N PRO A 71 25.68 -73.68 18.29
CA PRO A 71 24.88 -72.49 18.21
C PRO A 71 23.58 -72.76 17.43
N ALA A 72 22.49 -72.05 17.75
CA ALA A 72 21.21 -72.19 17.10
C ALA A 72 21.23 -71.96 15.56
N ASN A 73 22.24 -71.20 15.10
CA ASN A 73 22.43 -70.80 13.71
C ASN A 73 23.55 -71.59 13.02
N PHE A 74 23.82 -72.84 13.43
CA PHE A 74 24.87 -73.65 12.83
C PHE A 74 24.70 -73.77 11.30
N GLY A 75 25.74 -73.47 10.58
CA GLY A 75 25.76 -73.48 9.09
C GLY A 75 25.21 -72.24 8.40
N LYS A 76 24.81 -71.21 9.17
CA LYS A 76 24.40 -69.92 8.59
C LYS A 76 25.40 -68.83 9.07
N ASP A 77 25.72 -67.92 8.13
CA ASP A 77 26.52 -66.75 8.45
C ASP A 77 25.71 -65.72 9.20
N THR A 78 26.25 -65.18 10.26
CA THR A 78 25.69 -64.02 10.93
C THR A 78 26.64 -62.84 10.73
N VAL A 79 26.11 -61.70 10.25
CA VAL A 79 26.93 -60.49 10.05
C VAL A 79 26.36 -59.41 10.96
N GLU A 80 27.16 -58.96 11.91
CA GLU A 80 26.78 -57.99 12.94
C GLU A 80 27.85 -56.90 13.10
N ASN A 81 27.45 -55.75 13.60
CA ASN A 81 28.43 -54.73 14.03
C ASN A 81 28.84 -55.00 15.46
N LYS A 82 30.12 -55.18 15.71
CA LYS A 82 30.70 -55.40 17.06
C LYS A 82 31.63 -54.23 17.37
N GLU A 83 31.55 -53.74 18.62
CA GLU A 83 32.50 -52.77 19.15
C GLU A 83 33.61 -53.54 19.87
N GLU A 84 34.83 -53.39 19.39
CA GLU A 84 36.02 -53.99 20.04
C GLU A 84 36.91 -52.87 20.61
N ASN A 85 37.42 -53.12 21.81
CA ASN A 85 38.39 -52.24 22.44
C ASN A 85 39.81 -52.69 22.07
N ILE A 86 40.42 -52.02 21.14
CA ILE A 86 41.79 -52.32 20.67
C ILE A 86 42.69 -51.18 21.11
N GLU A 87 43.69 -51.49 21.96
CA GLU A 87 44.65 -50.50 22.48
C GLU A 87 44.04 -49.23 23.09
N ASN A 88 42.94 -49.35 23.86
CA ASN A 88 42.17 -48.26 24.45
C ASN A 88 41.35 -47.40 23.46
N GLU A 89 41.24 -47.83 22.22
CA GLU A 89 40.30 -47.21 21.24
C GLU A 89 39.14 -48.18 20.96
N ILE A 90 37.91 -47.65 21.03
CA ILE A 90 36.71 -48.39 20.63
C ILE A 90 36.58 -48.29 19.11
N VAL A 91 36.83 -49.44 18.45
CA VAL A 91 36.73 -49.53 17.00
C VAL A 91 35.51 -50.37 16.59
N ASN A 92 34.65 -49.79 15.78
CA ASN A 92 33.52 -50.50 15.22
C ASN A 92 33.93 -51.37 14.06
N HIS A 93 33.69 -52.69 14.19
CA HIS A 93 33.94 -53.67 13.15
C HIS A 93 32.62 -54.28 12.63
N ARG A 94 32.58 -54.54 11.32
CA ARG A 94 31.57 -55.40 10.75
C ARG A 94 32.10 -56.82 10.79
N VAL A 95 31.47 -57.71 11.57
CA VAL A 95 31.99 -59.04 11.88
C VAL A 95 31.05 -60.10 11.28
N LEU A 96 31.61 -60.98 10.46
CA LEU A 96 30.98 -62.18 10.02
C LEU A 96 31.40 -63.34 10.91
N SER A 97 30.43 -64.00 11.53
CA SER A 97 30.67 -65.16 12.40
C SER A 97 30.07 -66.42 11.72
N ARG A 98 30.86 -67.51 11.57
CA ARG A 98 30.44 -68.81 11.01
C ARG A 98 30.98 -69.95 11.89
N ALA A 99 30.06 -70.83 12.34
CA ALA A 99 30.45 -72.05 13.03
C ALA A 99 30.76 -73.18 12.07
N PHE A 100 31.87 -73.95 12.31
CA PHE A 100 32.25 -75.09 11.53
C PHE A 100 32.80 -76.20 12.40
N ILE A 101 32.86 -77.46 11.89
CA ILE A 101 33.39 -78.63 12.59
C ILE A 101 34.72 -78.97 11.94
N TYR A 102 35.78 -79.11 12.77
CA TYR A 102 37.08 -79.59 12.36
C TYR A 102 37.59 -80.57 13.41
N ASP A 103 38.12 -81.73 12.98
CA ASP A 103 38.62 -82.83 13.80
C ASP A 103 37.68 -83.24 14.95
N ASN A 104 36.37 -83.31 14.67
CA ASN A 104 35.30 -83.66 15.60
C ASN A 104 35.08 -82.64 16.74
N GLN A 105 35.67 -81.43 16.64
CA GLN A 105 35.47 -80.32 17.58
C GLN A 105 34.76 -79.16 16.86
N LEU A 106 33.97 -78.39 17.64
CA LEU A 106 33.22 -77.25 17.14
C LEU A 106 34.04 -75.95 17.28
N TYR A 107 34.17 -75.22 16.23
CA TYR A 107 34.88 -73.91 16.15
C TYR A 107 33.96 -72.85 15.59
N ILE A 108 34.24 -71.61 15.96
CA ILE A 108 33.65 -70.41 15.33
C ILE A 108 34.79 -69.58 14.70
N ILE A 109 34.65 -69.23 13.40
CA ILE A 109 35.48 -68.25 12.76
C ILE A 109 34.78 -66.91 12.76
N GLU A 110 35.46 -65.86 13.22
CA GLU A 110 35.02 -64.47 13.13
C GLU A 110 35.99 -63.68 12.26
N ILE A 111 35.43 -63.04 11.25
CA ILE A 111 36.16 -62.17 10.33
C ILE A 111 35.63 -60.78 10.45
N GLY A 112 36.39 -59.85 10.93
CA GLY A 112 36.00 -58.45 11.11
C GLY A 112 36.69 -57.54 10.15
N GLU A 113 35.97 -56.53 9.65
CA GLU A 113 36.49 -55.42 8.88
C GLU A 113 36.13 -54.10 9.60
N GLY A 114 37.13 -53.23 9.81
CA GLY A 114 36.93 -51.95 10.50
C GLY A 114 36.06 -50.98 9.74
N LEU A 115 35.15 -50.32 10.43
CA LEU A 115 34.24 -49.35 9.88
C LEU A 115 34.74 -47.91 9.97
N SER A 116 35.92 -47.67 10.57
CA SER A 116 36.50 -46.34 10.83
C SER A 116 36.60 -45.50 9.57
N THR A 117 37.07 -46.07 8.47
CA THR A 117 37.20 -45.42 7.15
C THR A 117 35.85 -45.11 6.58
N VAL A 118 34.83 -46.00 6.78
CA VAL A 118 33.45 -45.81 6.31
C VAL A 118 32.76 -44.71 7.07
N GLU A 119 32.98 -44.63 8.40
CA GLU A 119 32.44 -43.61 9.28
C GLU A 119 33.01 -42.22 8.94
N GLN A 120 34.33 -42.12 8.73
CA GLN A 120 34.98 -40.87 8.28
C GLN A 120 34.46 -40.41 6.92
N LEU A 121 34.27 -41.36 5.98
CA LEU A 121 33.70 -41.09 4.68
C LEU A 121 32.27 -40.57 4.81
N ASN A 122 31.43 -41.23 5.62
CA ASN A 122 30.07 -40.80 5.90
C ASN A 122 30.02 -39.40 6.50
N GLN A 123 30.85 -39.12 7.51
CA GLN A 123 30.91 -37.78 8.09
C GLN A 123 31.29 -36.71 7.06
N THR A 124 32.24 -37.03 6.19
CA THR A 124 32.65 -36.12 5.11
C THR A 124 31.53 -35.89 4.11
N ILE A 125 30.86 -36.97 3.69
CA ILE A 125 29.70 -36.88 2.77
C ILE A 125 28.57 -36.04 3.41
N ASN A 126 28.26 -36.28 4.68
CA ASN A 126 27.22 -35.54 5.38
C ASN A 126 27.55 -34.03 5.50
N LYS A 127 28.81 -33.70 5.80
CA LYS A 127 29.27 -32.28 5.80
C LYS A 127 29.15 -31.66 4.42
N PHE A 128 29.59 -32.36 3.36
CA PHE A 128 29.46 -31.88 1.99
C PHE A 128 28.00 -31.68 1.57
N THR A 129 27.13 -32.64 1.90
CA THR A 129 25.71 -32.58 1.59
C THR A 129 25.03 -31.41 2.33
N LEU A 130 25.37 -31.20 3.61
CA LEU A 130 24.87 -30.06 4.38
C LEU A 130 25.26 -28.73 3.74
N TRP A 131 26.54 -28.57 3.39
CA TRP A 131 27.02 -27.35 2.74
C TRP A 131 26.35 -27.12 1.37
N MET A 132 26.17 -28.18 0.59
CA MET A 132 25.50 -28.10 -0.70
C MET A 132 24.04 -27.64 -0.54
N VAL A 133 23.30 -28.16 0.45
CA VAL A 133 21.93 -27.74 0.73
C VAL A 133 21.90 -26.26 1.15
N VAL A 134 22.81 -25.83 2.02
CA VAL A 134 22.89 -24.43 2.46
C VAL A 134 23.14 -23.49 1.26
N ILE A 135 24.07 -23.86 0.37
CA ILE A 135 24.38 -23.06 -0.83
C ILE A 135 23.17 -22.99 -1.77
N ILE A 136 22.48 -24.10 -2.01
CA ILE A 136 21.30 -24.14 -2.89
C ILE A 136 20.18 -23.26 -2.32
N VAL A 137 19.92 -23.36 -0.99
CA VAL A 137 18.91 -22.52 -0.32
C VAL A 137 19.30 -21.05 -0.41
N PHE A 138 20.54 -20.70 -0.18
CA PHE A 138 21.05 -19.34 -0.29
C PHE A 138 20.88 -18.77 -1.71
N ILE A 139 21.29 -19.54 -2.73
CA ILE A 139 21.11 -19.14 -4.14
C ILE A 139 19.62 -18.99 -4.48
N SER A 140 18.76 -19.90 -3.99
CA SER A 140 17.32 -19.84 -4.21
C SER A 140 16.70 -18.58 -3.60
N ILE A 141 17.11 -18.19 -2.39
CA ILE A 141 16.63 -16.96 -1.74
C ILE A 141 17.07 -15.72 -2.54
N LEU A 142 18.35 -15.65 -2.94
CA LEU A 142 18.87 -14.55 -3.77
C LEU A 142 18.12 -14.44 -5.10
N MET A 143 17.91 -15.57 -5.76
CA MET A 143 17.19 -15.60 -7.04
C MET A 143 15.72 -15.17 -6.90
N ASN A 144 15.04 -15.61 -5.83
CA ASN A 144 13.68 -15.18 -5.55
C ASN A 144 13.59 -13.66 -5.24
N MET A 145 14.54 -13.11 -4.46
CA MET A 145 14.57 -11.67 -4.18
C MET A 145 14.78 -10.84 -5.45
N THR A 146 15.71 -11.24 -6.31
CA THR A 146 15.98 -10.52 -7.55
C THR A 146 14.83 -10.63 -8.55
N LEU A 147 14.23 -11.81 -8.71
CA LEU A 147 13.06 -12.01 -9.57
C LEU A 147 11.84 -11.21 -9.07
N ALA A 148 11.59 -11.22 -7.77
CA ALA A 148 10.48 -10.46 -7.18
C ALA A 148 10.63 -8.95 -7.42
N GLN A 149 11.84 -8.40 -7.25
CA GLN A 149 12.12 -7.00 -7.55
C GLN A 149 11.93 -6.68 -9.03
N LEU A 150 12.47 -7.51 -9.91
CA LEU A 150 12.41 -7.30 -11.36
C LEU A 150 10.99 -7.40 -11.91
N LEU A 151 10.15 -8.29 -11.36
CA LEU A 151 8.75 -8.43 -11.74
C LEU A 151 7.83 -7.36 -11.12
N LEU A 152 8.11 -6.90 -9.88
CA LEU A 152 7.24 -5.96 -9.19
C LEU A 152 7.61 -4.49 -9.39
N ASP A 153 8.83 -4.18 -9.83
CA ASP A 153 9.28 -2.80 -10.07
C ASP A 153 8.38 -2.04 -11.07
N PRO A 154 7.98 -2.62 -12.22
CA PRO A 154 7.05 -1.95 -13.13
C PRO A 154 5.71 -1.61 -12.48
N LEU A 155 5.15 -2.49 -11.65
CA LEU A 155 3.91 -2.24 -10.93
C LEU A 155 4.05 -1.07 -9.93
N ASN A 156 5.17 -1.02 -9.23
CA ASN A 156 5.48 0.09 -8.32
C ASN A 156 5.60 1.42 -9.06
N ARG A 157 6.20 1.42 -10.26
CA ARG A 157 6.30 2.62 -11.12
C ARG A 157 4.92 3.07 -11.60
N ILE A 158 4.07 2.15 -12.07
CA ILE A 158 2.69 2.44 -12.47
C ILE A 158 1.92 3.03 -11.29
N THR A 159 2.00 2.41 -10.11
CA THR A 159 1.32 2.88 -8.90
C THR A 159 1.82 4.26 -8.48
N LYS A 160 3.12 4.52 -8.55
CA LYS A 160 3.71 5.83 -8.24
C LYS A 160 3.24 6.89 -9.23
N LYS A 161 3.23 6.58 -10.54
CA LYS A 161 2.71 7.46 -11.59
C LYS A 161 1.25 7.84 -11.32
N LEU A 162 0.39 6.86 -10.99
CA LEU A 162 -1.02 7.12 -10.69
C LEU A 162 -1.21 7.98 -9.43
N LYS A 163 -0.40 7.79 -8.39
CA LYS A 163 -0.48 8.60 -7.17
C LYS A 163 -0.06 10.06 -7.37
N THR A 164 0.74 10.38 -8.36
CA THR A 164 1.15 11.75 -8.68
C THR A 164 0.12 12.50 -9.54
N ILE A 165 -0.86 11.80 -10.10
CA ILE A 165 -1.90 12.41 -10.92
C ILE A 165 -3.05 12.84 -10.01
N HIS A 166 -3.04 14.09 -9.58
CA HIS A 166 -4.12 14.67 -8.79
C HIS A 166 -5.20 15.31 -9.67
N HIS A 167 -4.86 15.64 -10.93
CA HIS A 167 -5.75 16.30 -11.87
C HIS A 167 -5.55 15.77 -13.29
N PRO A 168 -6.64 15.60 -14.11
CA PRO A 168 -6.52 15.11 -15.49
C PRO A 168 -5.56 15.92 -16.37
N ASN A 169 -5.45 17.23 -16.15
CA ASN A 169 -4.54 18.10 -16.92
C ASN A 169 -3.06 17.91 -16.56
N SER A 170 -2.74 17.43 -15.36
CA SER A 170 -1.37 17.12 -14.96
C SER A 170 -0.85 15.81 -15.53
N PHE A 171 -1.72 15.04 -16.20
CA PHE A 171 -1.32 13.80 -16.84
C PHE A 171 -0.41 14.08 -18.03
N VAL A 172 0.80 13.51 -17.96
CA VAL A 172 1.77 13.47 -19.06
C VAL A 172 1.80 12.03 -19.57
N GLU A 173 1.61 11.88 -20.88
CA GLU A 173 1.73 10.59 -21.54
C GLU A 173 3.19 10.14 -21.49
N ASP A 174 3.46 9.12 -20.71
CA ASP A 174 4.76 8.49 -20.56
C ASP A 174 4.58 6.98 -20.48
N HIS A 175 5.38 6.24 -21.25
CA HIS A 175 5.31 4.79 -21.28
C HIS A 175 6.40 4.19 -20.40
N ILE A 176 5.96 3.37 -19.45
CA ILE A 176 6.87 2.65 -18.57
C ILE A 176 7.45 1.45 -19.33
N LYS A 177 8.79 1.46 -19.51
CA LYS A 177 9.48 0.33 -20.11
C LYS A 177 9.39 -0.88 -19.19
N THR A 178 8.71 -1.93 -19.65
CA THR A 178 8.54 -3.20 -18.94
C THR A 178 9.01 -4.36 -19.80
N SER A 179 9.48 -5.42 -19.16
CA SER A 179 9.89 -6.65 -19.83
C SER A 179 8.74 -7.63 -20.05
N THR A 180 7.60 -7.41 -19.42
CA THR A 180 6.42 -8.30 -19.48
C THR A 180 5.29 -7.64 -20.27
N TYR A 181 4.66 -8.42 -21.14
CA TYR A 181 3.56 -7.97 -21.98
C TYR A 181 2.38 -7.45 -21.17
N GLU A 182 2.06 -8.11 -20.06
CA GLU A 182 0.92 -7.79 -19.19
C GLU A 182 1.05 -6.39 -18.57
N PHE A 183 2.23 -6.02 -18.10
CA PHE A 183 2.46 -4.68 -17.56
C PHE A 183 2.54 -3.61 -18.64
N SER A 184 3.04 -3.94 -19.83
CA SER A 184 3.01 -3.03 -20.98
C SER A 184 1.56 -2.75 -21.40
N TYR A 185 0.74 -3.79 -21.49
CA TYR A 185 -0.69 -3.66 -21.82
C TYR A 185 -1.45 -2.86 -20.75
N LEU A 186 -1.14 -3.11 -19.47
CA LEU A 186 -1.74 -2.35 -18.35
C LEU A 186 -1.37 -0.87 -18.43
N ASP A 187 -0.09 -0.52 -18.62
CA ASP A 187 0.36 0.86 -18.75
C ASP A 187 -0.30 1.55 -19.96
N GLN A 188 -0.37 0.87 -21.11
CA GLN A 188 -1.06 1.38 -22.29
C GLN A 188 -2.55 1.63 -22.02
N SER A 189 -3.25 0.67 -21.40
CA SER A 189 -4.68 0.81 -21.09
C SER A 189 -4.95 1.97 -20.14
N ILE A 190 -4.07 2.17 -19.14
CA ILE A 190 -4.14 3.30 -18.22
C ILE A 190 -3.92 4.61 -18.97
N ASN A 191 -2.90 4.70 -19.82
CA ASN A 191 -2.61 5.90 -20.62
C ASN A 191 -3.81 6.25 -21.52
N GLU A 192 -4.38 5.28 -22.25
CA GLU A 192 -5.56 5.49 -23.08
C GLU A 192 -6.77 5.98 -22.27
N MET A 193 -7.00 5.39 -21.07
CA MET A 193 -8.07 5.84 -20.19
C MET A 193 -7.84 7.27 -19.71
N MET A 194 -6.62 7.61 -19.30
CA MET A 194 -6.28 8.96 -18.85
C MET A 194 -6.40 10.00 -19.96
N ILE A 195 -6.04 9.67 -21.20
CA ILE A 195 -6.25 10.53 -22.37
C ILE A 195 -7.75 10.77 -22.58
N LYS A 196 -8.59 9.73 -22.51
CA LYS A 196 -10.04 9.87 -22.63
C LYS A 196 -10.62 10.77 -21.54
N ILE A 197 -10.18 10.61 -20.30
CA ILE A 197 -10.58 11.45 -19.16
C ILE A 197 -10.17 12.90 -19.39
N LYS A 198 -8.92 13.15 -19.79
CA LYS A 198 -8.41 14.49 -20.10
C LYS A 198 -9.20 15.17 -21.21
N ASN A 199 -9.51 14.44 -22.30
CA ASN A 199 -10.29 14.95 -23.40
C ASN A 199 -11.74 15.26 -22.98
N ALA A 200 -12.36 14.38 -22.19
CA ALA A 200 -13.71 14.62 -21.67
C ALA A 200 -13.75 15.88 -20.78
N PHE A 201 -12.74 16.06 -19.93
CA PHE A 201 -12.60 17.24 -19.07
C PHE A 201 -12.41 18.52 -19.90
N GLN A 202 -11.63 18.45 -20.99
CA GLN A 202 -11.41 19.59 -21.86
C GLN A 202 -12.70 19.96 -22.64
N LEU A 203 -13.42 18.98 -23.16
CA LEU A 203 -14.71 19.20 -23.82
C LEU A 203 -15.73 19.83 -22.86
N GLU A 204 -15.80 19.36 -21.62
CA GLU A 204 -16.68 19.94 -20.61
C GLU A 204 -16.29 21.40 -20.30
N ARG A 205 -15.01 21.70 -20.20
CA ARG A 205 -14.51 23.07 -19.99
C ARG A 205 -14.87 24.00 -21.14
N GLU A 206 -14.70 23.55 -22.38
CA GLU A 206 -15.09 24.29 -23.57
C GLU A 206 -16.60 24.50 -23.64
N PHE A 207 -17.39 23.45 -23.34
CA PHE A 207 -18.83 23.52 -23.27
C PHE A 207 -19.30 24.60 -22.28
N ILE A 208 -18.79 24.58 -21.02
CA ILE A 208 -19.14 25.58 -20.00
C ILE A 208 -18.82 27.00 -20.48
N THR A 209 -17.68 27.20 -21.12
CA THR A 209 -17.26 28.50 -21.62
C THR A 209 -18.18 28.98 -22.73
N ASN A 210 -18.47 28.12 -23.70
CA ASN A 210 -19.34 28.45 -24.84
C ASN A 210 -20.80 28.71 -24.39
N VAL A 211 -21.33 27.83 -23.52
CA VAL A 211 -22.69 28.02 -22.97
C VAL A 211 -22.79 29.34 -22.20
N SER A 212 -21.71 29.74 -21.47
CA SER A 212 -21.66 31.03 -20.79
C SER A 212 -21.93 32.21 -21.75
N HIS A 213 -21.22 32.21 -22.87
CA HIS A 213 -21.34 33.28 -23.87
C HIS A 213 -22.69 33.20 -24.62
N GLU A 214 -23.10 32.01 -25.02
CA GLU A 214 -24.33 31.80 -25.77
C GLU A 214 -25.61 32.10 -24.97
N LEU A 215 -25.58 31.93 -23.64
CA LEU A 215 -26.73 32.28 -22.78
C LEU A 215 -26.72 33.77 -22.37
N LEU A 216 -25.59 34.36 -22.08
CA LEU A 216 -25.53 35.74 -21.58
C LEU A 216 -25.81 36.79 -22.69
N THR A 217 -25.43 36.51 -23.94
CA THR A 217 -25.61 37.41 -25.06
C THR A 217 -27.10 37.71 -25.34
N PRO A 218 -28.00 36.71 -25.58
CA PRO A 218 -29.41 37.01 -25.83
C PRO A 218 -30.10 37.66 -24.62
N ILE A 219 -29.69 37.32 -23.38
CA ILE A 219 -30.24 37.95 -22.18
C ILE A 219 -29.88 39.43 -22.16
N SER A 220 -28.61 39.77 -22.44
CA SER A 220 -28.18 41.19 -22.49
C SER A 220 -28.93 41.97 -23.59
N ILE A 221 -29.18 41.36 -24.75
CA ILE A 221 -29.98 41.98 -25.80
C ILE A 221 -31.42 42.24 -25.34
N LEU A 222 -32.03 41.29 -24.63
CA LEU A 222 -33.38 41.47 -24.08
C LEU A 222 -33.40 42.57 -23.01
N GLN A 223 -32.41 42.63 -22.13
CA GLN A 223 -32.28 43.70 -21.14
C GLN A 223 -32.22 45.07 -21.80
N ASN A 224 -31.33 45.25 -22.79
CA ASN A 224 -31.19 46.50 -23.49
C ASN A 224 -32.47 46.91 -24.24
N ARG A 225 -33.23 45.93 -24.81
CA ARG A 225 -34.52 46.22 -25.46
C ARG A 225 -35.55 46.71 -24.44
N LEU A 226 -35.66 46.08 -23.30
CA LEU A 226 -36.59 46.51 -22.22
C LEU A 226 -36.21 47.88 -21.67
N GLU A 227 -34.92 48.18 -21.53
CA GLU A 227 -34.44 49.50 -21.10
C GLU A 227 -34.80 50.56 -22.14
N ASN A 228 -34.61 50.28 -23.42
CA ASN A 228 -34.99 51.19 -24.48
C ASN A 228 -36.51 51.47 -24.52
N ILE A 229 -37.37 50.45 -24.27
CA ILE A 229 -38.81 50.65 -24.18
C ILE A 229 -39.17 51.51 -22.96
N LEU A 230 -38.53 51.30 -21.80
CA LEU A 230 -38.75 52.10 -20.58
C LEU A 230 -38.36 53.56 -20.73
N SER A 231 -37.44 53.85 -21.66
CA SER A 231 -37.01 55.23 -21.93
C SER A 231 -38.03 56.03 -22.72
N ASP A 232 -39.10 55.40 -23.24
CA ASP A 232 -40.18 56.12 -23.93
C ASP A 232 -41.10 56.78 -22.89
N GLN A 233 -41.11 58.10 -22.89
CA GLN A 233 -41.94 58.92 -21.98
C GLN A 233 -43.44 58.82 -22.23
N SER A 234 -43.87 58.29 -23.40
CA SER A 234 -45.27 58.11 -23.75
C SER A 234 -45.88 56.78 -23.21
N LEU A 235 -45.11 55.98 -22.50
CA LEU A 235 -45.49 54.67 -22.05
C LEU A 235 -46.57 54.74 -20.94
N PRO A 236 -47.70 54.03 -21.05
CA PRO A 236 -48.66 53.93 -19.95
C PRO A 236 -48.02 53.32 -18.68
N HIS A 237 -48.34 53.92 -17.50
CA HIS A 237 -47.75 53.51 -16.23
C HIS A 237 -47.89 52.00 -15.94
N GLU A 238 -49.01 51.39 -16.26
CA GLU A 238 -49.26 49.95 -16.07
C GLU A 238 -48.31 49.09 -16.92
N VAL A 239 -47.99 49.53 -18.17
CA VAL A 239 -47.04 48.83 -19.05
C VAL A 239 -45.64 48.99 -18.54
N ALA A 240 -45.27 50.18 -18.05
CA ALA A 240 -43.93 50.41 -17.47
C ALA A 240 -43.70 49.50 -16.25
N LEU A 241 -44.67 49.32 -15.36
CA LEU A 241 -44.57 48.41 -14.23
C LEU A 241 -44.34 46.95 -14.66
N LYS A 242 -45.08 46.48 -15.68
CA LYS A 242 -44.89 45.09 -16.22
C LYS A 242 -43.49 44.90 -16.84
N ILE A 243 -42.93 45.91 -17.49
CA ILE A 243 -41.58 45.90 -18.06
C ILE A 243 -40.55 45.85 -16.94
N ILE A 244 -40.70 46.65 -15.85
CA ILE A 244 -39.83 46.65 -14.68
C ILE A 244 -39.83 45.24 -14.01
N GLU A 245 -40.98 44.60 -13.89
CA GLU A 245 -41.07 43.22 -13.36
C GLU A 245 -40.35 42.22 -14.27
N SER A 246 -40.50 42.36 -15.59
CA SER A 246 -39.81 41.55 -16.59
C SER A 246 -38.27 41.73 -16.51
N GLN A 247 -37.83 42.98 -16.36
CA GLN A 247 -36.39 43.28 -16.12
C GLN A 247 -35.87 42.65 -14.84
N LYS A 248 -36.60 42.76 -13.72
CA LYS A 248 -36.25 42.10 -12.47
C LYS A 248 -36.08 40.58 -12.64
N THR A 249 -36.99 39.97 -13.42
CA THR A 249 -36.96 38.52 -13.72
C THR A 249 -35.74 38.16 -14.55
N LEU A 250 -35.39 38.95 -15.59
CA LEU A 250 -34.20 38.78 -16.40
C LEU A 250 -32.92 38.95 -15.62
N LEU A 251 -32.84 39.98 -14.77
CA LEU A 251 -31.70 40.19 -13.85
C LEU A 251 -31.51 38.99 -12.91
N ARG A 252 -32.64 38.46 -12.42
CA ARG A 252 -32.62 37.25 -11.59
C ARG A 252 -32.05 36.07 -12.36
N LEU A 253 -32.54 35.80 -13.57
CA LEU A 253 -32.05 34.70 -14.42
C LEU A 253 -30.56 34.85 -14.72
N THR A 254 -30.11 36.07 -15.07
CA THR A 254 -28.70 36.38 -15.32
C THR A 254 -27.81 36.05 -14.11
N LYS A 255 -28.22 36.42 -12.90
CA LYS A 255 -27.46 36.13 -11.66
C LYS A 255 -27.38 34.63 -11.42
N VAL A 256 -28.49 33.90 -11.62
CA VAL A 256 -28.51 32.43 -11.46
C VAL A 256 -27.54 31.77 -12.45
N ILE A 257 -27.63 32.13 -13.74
CA ILE A 257 -26.74 31.58 -14.76
C ILE A 257 -25.29 31.88 -14.44
N LYS A 258 -24.94 33.14 -14.14
CA LYS A 258 -23.57 33.52 -13.77
C LYS A 258 -23.05 32.73 -12.58
N ALA A 259 -23.86 32.51 -11.51
CA ALA A 259 -23.47 31.76 -10.36
C ALA A 259 -23.26 30.27 -10.65
N LEU A 260 -24.13 29.66 -11.49
CA LEU A 260 -23.96 28.27 -11.92
C LEU A 260 -22.70 28.06 -12.74
N LEU A 261 -22.44 28.97 -13.70
CA LEU A 261 -21.24 28.95 -14.52
C LEU A 261 -19.97 29.18 -13.67
N TYR A 262 -20.06 30.05 -12.66
CA TYR A 262 -18.96 30.30 -11.74
C TYR A 262 -18.64 29.05 -10.91
N ILE A 263 -19.66 28.39 -10.33
CA ILE A 263 -19.51 27.12 -9.62
C ILE A 263 -18.88 26.07 -10.54
N SER A 264 -19.42 25.93 -11.75
CA SER A 264 -18.90 24.96 -12.71
C SER A 264 -17.45 25.23 -13.10
N LYS A 265 -17.05 26.49 -13.27
CA LYS A 265 -15.63 26.86 -13.50
C LYS A 265 -14.71 26.49 -12.35
N ILE A 266 -15.17 26.60 -11.11
CA ILE A 266 -14.39 26.20 -9.93
C ILE A 266 -14.31 24.68 -9.84
N GLU A 267 -15.42 23.96 -10.01
CA GLU A 267 -15.50 22.50 -9.98
C GLU A 267 -14.62 21.85 -11.08
N ASN A 268 -14.50 22.53 -12.24
CA ASN A 268 -13.64 22.12 -13.34
C ASN A 268 -12.20 22.71 -13.24
N GLU A 269 -11.79 23.19 -12.09
CA GLU A 269 -10.45 23.69 -11.77
C GLU A 269 -9.90 24.68 -12.85
N GLN A 270 -10.76 25.57 -13.33
CA GLN A 270 -10.35 26.59 -14.30
C GLN A 270 -9.58 27.76 -13.66
N PHE A 271 -9.45 27.77 -12.34
CA PHE A 271 -8.69 28.74 -11.56
C PHE A 271 -7.35 28.15 -11.15
N LEU A 272 -6.31 29.00 -11.09
CA LEU A 272 -4.99 28.61 -10.61
C LEU A 272 -4.86 28.90 -9.11
N LYS A 273 -4.18 28.00 -8.39
CA LYS A 273 -3.81 28.16 -6.98
C LYS A 273 -2.33 28.53 -6.88
N ASN A 274 -1.95 29.68 -7.38
CA ASN A 274 -0.56 30.13 -7.46
C ASN A 274 -0.29 31.48 -6.79
N GLU A 275 -1.25 31.93 -5.99
CA GLU A 275 -1.18 33.20 -5.26
C GLU A 275 -1.10 32.98 -3.75
N GLN A 276 -0.84 34.07 -3.04
CA GLN A 276 -0.87 34.15 -1.57
C GLN A 276 -1.87 35.20 -1.14
N ALA A 277 -2.56 34.98 -0.04
CA ALA A 277 -3.57 35.88 0.45
C ALA A 277 -3.46 36.08 1.97
N ASP A 278 -3.25 37.31 2.41
CA ASP A 278 -3.44 37.69 3.82
C ASP A 278 -4.94 37.75 4.13
N LEU A 279 -5.43 36.85 4.97
CA LEU A 279 -6.85 36.76 5.29
C LEU A 279 -7.41 37.97 6.03
N LYS A 280 -6.58 38.67 6.81
CA LYS A 280 -6.98 39.91 7.49
C LYS A 280 -7.17 41.03 6.49
N ILE A 281 -6.24 41.18 5.53
CA ILE A 281 -6.35 42.20 4.48
C ILE A 281 -7.56 41.95 3.60
N LEU A 282 -7.78 40.68 3.15
CA LEU A 282 -8.96 40.34 2.37
C LEU A 282 -10.27 40.58 3.10
N THR A 283 -10.30 40.28 4.41
CA THR A 283 -11.49 40.54 5.21
C THR A 283 -11.80 42.04 5.30
N ASN A 284 -10.77 42.88 5.43
CA ASN A 284 -10.94 44.35 5.44
C ASN A 284 -11.42 44.86 4.07
N GLU A 285 -10.84 44.37 2.96
CA GLU A 285 -11.30 44.69 1.59
C GLU A 285 -12.81 44.37 1.44
N VAL A 286 -13.27 43.21 1.95
CA VAL A 286 -14.69 42.82 1.92
C VAL A 286 -15.56 43.73 2.78
N LEU A 287 -15.09 44.12 3.97
CA LEU A 287 -15.85 45.04 4.86
C LEU A 287 -15.99 46.44 4.25
N GLU A 288 -14.95 46.96 3.62
CA GLU A 288 -14.99 48.22 2.88
C GLU A 288 -16.01 48.16 1.71
N GLU A 289 -16.00 47.06 0.92
CA GLU A 289 -16.96 46.85 -0.17
C GLU A 289 -18.43 46.79 0.32
N LEU A 290 -18.65 46.33 1.54
CA LEU A 290 -19.97 46.18 2.16
C LEU A 290 -20.34 47.33 3.11
N GLU A 291 -19.53 48.40 3.22
CA GLU A 291 -19.69 49.49 4.16
C GLU A 291 -21.10 50.14 4.12
N ASP A 292 -21.58 50.49 2.92
CA ASP A 292 -22.92 51.07 2.73
C ASP A 292 -24.04 50.23 3.34
N ARG A 293 -23.93 48.90 3.19
CA ARG A 293 -24.94 47.96 3.74
C ARG A 293 -24.83 47.80 5.25
N ILE A 294 -23.62 47.89 5.78
CA ILE A 294 -23.35 47.89 7.22
C ILE A 294 -23.95 49.12 7.86
N LEU A 295 -23.67 50.29 7.25
CA LEU A 295 -24.24 51.59 7.73
C LEU A 295 -25.75 51.63 7.62
N GLN A 296 -26.35 51.18 6.52
CA GLN A 296 -27.79 51.17 6.31
C GLN A 296 -28.54 50.36 7.37
N LYS A 297 -27.91 49.28 7.88
CA LYS A 297 -28.49 48.44 8.94
C LYS A 297 -28.02 48.79 10.35
N ASN A 298 -27.15 49.79 10.52
CA ASN A 298 -26.50 50.15 11.79
C ASN A 298 -25.83 48.96 12.50
N ILE A 299 -25.08 48.12 11.73
CA ILE A 299 -24.44 46.92 12.26
C ILE A 299 -23.07 47.32 12.86
N SER A 300 -22.77 46.82 14.05
CA SER A 300 -21.46 46.97 14.70
C SER A 300 -20.52 45.83 14.30
N ILE A 301 -19.33 46.16 13.81
CA ILE A 301 -18.32 45.16 13.44
C ILE A 301 -17.25 45.12 14.53
N HIS A 302 -17.00 43.94 15.07
CA HIS A 302 -15.95 43.66 16.03
C HIS A 302 -14.92 42.72 15.42
N GLN A 303 -13.65 43.15 15.40
CA GLN A 303 -12.56 42.32 14.85
C GLN A 303 -11.54 41.99 15.94
N GLN A 304 -11.11 40.70 15.96
CA GLN A 304 -10.08 40.23 16.87
C GLN A 304 -9.11 39.30 16.09
N TRP A 305 -7.86 39.74 15.93
CA TRP A 305 -6.82 38.99 15.22
C TRP A 305 -5.67 38.71 16.18
N THR A 306 -5.30 37.44 16.35
CA THR A 306 -4.14 37.06 17.18
C THR A 306 -2.83 37.20 16.42
N GLN A 307 -2.86 37.01 15.11
CA GLN A 307 -1.70 37.16 14.21
C GLN A 307 -2.15 37.32 12.75
N ASN A 308 -1.24 37.77 11.90
CA ASN A 308 -1.46 37.75 10.47
C ASN A 308 -1.22 36.31 9.95
N PHE A 309 -1.99 35.92 8.96
CA PHE A 309 -1.86 34.61 8.33
C PHE A 309 -1.94 34.75 6.80
N GLU A 310 -0.89 34.32 6.15
CA GLU A 310 -0.78 34.26 4.69
C GLU A 310 -1.16 32.84 4.23
N PHE A 311 -2.31 32.74 3.60
CA PHE A 311 -2.76 31.48 3.00
C PHE A 311 -2.04 31.28 1.68
N GLN A 312 -1.24 30.21 1.60
CA GLN A 312 -0.39 29.87 0.47
C GLN A 312 -1.15 29.05 -0.58
N ASN A 313 -0.65 29.04 -1.80
CA ASN A 313 -1.18 28.23 -2.89
C ASN A 313 -2.69 28.41 -3.06
N CYS A 314 -3.16 29.64 -3.10
CA CYS A 314 -4.59 29.96 -3.25
C CYS A 314 -4.87 30.75 -4.53
N ASN A 315 -6.15 30.99 -4.81
CA ASN A 315 -6.62 32.01 -5.73
C ASN A 315 -7.25 33.12 -4.90
N LYS A 316 -6.60 34.29 -4.86
CA LYS A 316 -7.00 35.44 -4.04
C LYS A 316 -8.44 35.88 -4.31
N SER A 317 -8.87 35.91 -5.58
CA SER A 317 -10.22 36.33 -5.97
C SER A 317 -11.30 35.35 -5.47
N LEU A 318 -11.02 34.04 -5.49
CA LEU A 318 -11.93 33.03 -4.95
C LEU A 318 -12.05 33.14 -3.42
N VAL A 319 -10.92 33.30 -2.71
CA VAL A 319 -10.92 33.49 -1.25
C VAL A 319 -11.67 34.76 -0.85
N HIS A 320 -11.48 35.87 -1.58
CA HIS A 320 -12.26 37.09 -1.39
C HIS A 320 -13.77 36.81 -1.55
N THR A 321 -14.18 36.12 -2.64
CA THR A 321 -15.57 35.75 -2.91
C THR A 321 -16.15 34.86 -1.79
N LEU A 322 -15.36 33.95 -1.23
CA LEU A 322 -15.77 33.11 -0.10
C LEU A 322 -16.12 33.96 1.13
N ILE A 323 -15.18 34.86 1.52
CA ILE A 323 -15.39 35.76 2.68
C ILE A 323 -16.56 36.70 2.42
N PHE A 324 -16.63 37.29 1.21
CA PHE A 324 -17.71 38.19 0.79
C PHE A 324 -19.10 37.55 0.95
N ASN A 325 -19.27 36.31 0.47
CA ASN A 325 -20.56 35.63 0.58
C ASN A 325 -20.98 35.39 2.05
N ILE A 326 -20.04 35.03 2.92
CA ILE A 326 -20.33 34.81 4.35
C ILE A 326 -20.66 36.13 5.06
N VAL A 327 -19.82 37.17 4.87
CA VAL A 327 -20.05 38.47 5.49
C VAL A 327 -21.33 39.14 4.94
N SER A 328 -21.57 39.07 3.64
CA SER A 328 -22.81 39.56 3.02
C SER A 328 -24.06 38.88 3.58
N ASN A 329 -24.00 37.55 3.85
CA ASN A 329 -25.06 36.83 4.51
C ASN A 329 -25.21 37.27 5.98
N ALA A 330 -24.13 37.45 6.73
CA ALA A 330 -24.11 37.92 8.09
C ALA A 330 -24.77 39.34 8.24
N ILE A 331 -24.54 40.22 7.26
CA ILE A 331 -25.18 41.54 7.19
C ILE A 331 -26.64 41.37 6.78
N LYS A 332 -26.94 40.61 5.73
CA LYS A 332 -28.28 40.47 5.15
C LYS A 332 -29.29 39.91 6.16
N TYR A 333 -28.90 38.86 6.88
CA TYR A 333 -29.77 38.17 7.83
C TYR A 333 -29.64 38.67 9.27
N ASN A 334 -28.86 39.73 9.47
CA ASN A 334 -28.82 40.41 10.79
C ASN A 334 -30.04 41.29 11.01
N LYS A 335 -30.31 41.59 12.27
CA LYS A 335 -31.25 42.61 12.69
C LYS A 335 -30.65 44.00 12.59
N SER A 336 -31.46 45.04 12.47
CA SER A 336 -30.97 46.44 12.56
C SER A 336 -30.39 46.70 13.95
N GLY A 337 -29.18 47.33 14.00
CA GLY A 337 -28.44 47.52 15.24
C GLY A 337 -27.79 46.25 15.79
N GLY A 338 -27.69 45.18 14.96
CA GLY A 338 -27.02 43.94 15.35
C GLY A 338 -25.49 44.02 15.29
N GLU A 339 -24.83 42.91 15.57
CA GLU A 339 -23.38 42.83 15.66
C GLU A 339 -22.84 41.71 14.76
N ILE A 340 -21.62 41.88 14.27
CA ILE A 340 -20.85 40.84 13.58
C ILE A 340 -19.45 40.78 14.22
N PHE A 341 -19.09 39.60 14.70
CA PHE A 341 -17.78 39.30 15.29
C PHE A 341 -16.95 38.53 14.30
N ILE A 342 -15.77 39.03 13.96
CA ILE A 342 -14.79 38.38 13.07
C ILE A 342 -13.53 38.13 13.88
N SER A 343 -13.10 36.90 13.96
CA SER A 343 -11.84 36.54 14.63
C SER A 343 -10.97 35.61 13.82
N GLY A 344 -9.67 35.89 13.84
CA GLY A 344 -8.66 35.04 13.19
C GLY A 344 -7.62 34.60 14.22
N ALA A 345 -7.44 33.30 14.39
CA ALA A 345 -6.51 32.73 15.35
C ALA A 345 -5.86 31.44 14.82
N LEU A 346 -4.60 31.21 15.22
CA LEU A 346 -3.94 29.92 15.00
C LEU A 346 -4.40 28.95 16.10
N LYS A 347 -4.90 27.78 15.70
CA LYS A 347 -5.32 26.72 16.60
C LYS A 347 -4.84 25.37 16.04
N ASP A 348 -4.10 24.61 16.84
CA ASP A 348 -3.58 23.27 16.46
C ASP A 348 -2.86 23.26 15.10
N HIS A 349 -1.98 24.23 14.86
CA HIS A 349 -1.25 24.46 13.59
C HIS A 349 -2.12 24.80 12.37
N GLN A 350 -3.40 25.06 12.55
CA GLN A 350 -4.31 25.51 11.51
C GLN A 350 -4.82 26.92 11.81
N PHE A 351 -5.03 27.72 10.79
CA PHE A 351 -5.60 29.05 10.97
C PHE A 351 -7.12 28.97 10.90
N VAL A 352 -7.78 29.49 11.91
CA VAL A 352 -9.24 29.47 12.04
C VAL A 352 -9.77 30.91 11.92
N LEU A 353 -10.54 31.16 10.85
CA LEU A 353 -11.30 32.40 10.67
C LEU A 353 -12.75 32.12 11.07
N THR A 354 -13.24 32.86 12.07
CA THR A 354 -14.60 32.76 12.57
C THR A 354 -15.36 34.04 12.25
N ILE A 355 -16.54 33.89 11.65
CA ILE A 355 -17.48 35.00 11.36
C ILE A 355 -18.81 34.67 12.01
N LYS A 356 -19.19 35.44 13.05
CA LYS A 356 -20.40 35.23 13.84
C LYS A 356 -21.28 36.47 13.74
N ASP A 357 -22.56 36.28 13.43
CA ASP A 357 -23.58 37.32 13.46
C ASP A 357 -24.55 37.15 14.65
N SER A 358 -25.21 38.22 15.02
CA SER A 358 -26.28 38.24 16.02
C SER A 358 -27.69 38.26 15.40
N GLY A 359 -27.78 37.72 14.17
CA GLY A 359 -28.98 37.79 13.37
C GLY A 359 -30.08 36.80 13.77
N VAL A 360 -30.91 36.49 12.84
CA VAL A 360 -32.12 35.67 13.04
C VAL A 360 -31.86 34.19 13.21
N GLY A 361 -30.62 33.73 12.89
CA GLY A 361 -30.23 32.33 12.96
C GLY A 361 -30.95 31.42 11.96
N ILE A 362 -30.60 30.14 12.02
CA ILE A 362 -31.08 29.08 11.15
C ILE A 362 -31.59 27.93 12.02
N ALA A 363 -32.73 27.36 11.68
CA ALA A 363 -33.29 26.22 12.38
C ALA A 363 -32.44 24.97 12.20
N GLN A 364 -32.37 24.11 13.22
CA GLN A 364 -31.49 22.96 13.24
C GLN A 364 -31.72 21.96 12.07
N ASP A 365 -33.00 21.77 11.71
CA ASP A 365 -33.42 20.93 10.59
C ASP A 365 -32.99 21.48 9.22
N GLN A 366 -32.75 22.79 9.12
CA GLN A 366 -32.31 23.46 7.90
C GLN A 366 -30.78 23.48 7.74
N LEU A 367 -30.02 23.37 8.85
CA LEU A 367 -28.56 23.47 8.82
C LEU A 367 -27.90 22.48 7.88
N MET A 368 -28.41 21.25 7.73
CA MET A 368 -27.87 20.24 6.82
C MET A 368 -28.03 20.64 5.34
N HIS A 369 -28.91 21.57 5.05
CA HIS A 369 -29.32 21.95 3.71
C HIS A 369 -28.89 23.34 3.26
N ILE A 370 -28.17 24.09 4.10
CA ILE A 370 -27.80 25.49 3.80
C ILE A 370 -26.87 25.63 2.58
N PHE A 371 -26.15 24.56 2.26
CA PHE A 371 -25.25 24.50 1.10
C PHE A 371 -25.92 23.92 -0.15
N ASP A 372 -27.19 23.51 -0.09
CA ASP A 372 -27.91 22.99 -1.26
C ASP A 372 -28.22 24.14 -2.22
N ARG A 373 -28.06 23.89 -3.53
CA ARG A 373 -28.31 24.88 -4.59
C ARG A 373 -29.79 25.24 -4.64
N PHE A 374 -30.10 26.53 -4.81
CA PHE A 374 -31.46 27.08 -4.91
C PHE A 374 -32.33 26.97 -3.66
N LYS A 375 -31.81 26.50 -2.53
CA LYS A 375 -32.54 26.46 -1.29
C LYS A 375 -32.61 27.86 -0.64
N ARG A 376 -33.82 28.24 -0.28
CA ARG A 376 -34.12 29.44 0.48
C ARG A 376 -34.86 29.03 1.74
N PHE A 377 -34.51 29.62 2.86
CA PHE A 377 -35.12 29.32 4.15
C PHE A 377 -36.13 30.38 4.57
N ARG A 378 -36.30 31.47 3.75
CA ARG A 378 -37.29 32.52 3.96
C ARG A 378 -37.99 32.83 2.65
N PRO A 379 -39.32 32.65 2.58
CA PRO A 379 -40.12 32.96 1.38
C PRO A 379 -40.05 34.45 0.98
N ASP A 380 -39.96 35.36 1.97
CA ASP A 380 -39.97 36.81 1.76
C ASP A 380 -38.66 37.38 1.20
N ASP A 381 -37.64 36.58 1.03
CA ASP A 381 -36.36 37.02 0.49
C ASP A 381 -36.34 36.94 -1.04
N GLU A 382 -37.03 37.85 -1.69
CA GLU A 382 -37.09 37.89 -3.17
C GLU A 382 -35.74 38.14 -3.83
N MET A 383 -34.76 38.72 -3.12
CA MET A 383 -33.44 39.05 -3.64
C MET A 383 -32.38 37.97 -3.44
N SER A 384 -32.69 36.86 -2.77
CA SER A 384 -31.80 35.74 -2.54
C SER A 384 -32.06 34.60 -3.52
N TYR A 385 -31.01 34.09 -4.17
CA TYR A 385 -31.15 33.01 -5.16
C TYR A 385 -30.74 31.65 -4.62
N GLY A 386 -30.33 31.58 -3.34
CA GLY A 386 -29.84 30.33 -2.72
C GLY A 386 -28.56 29.79 -3.35
N LEU A 387 -27.67 30.70 -3.82
CA LEU A 387 -26.42 30.32 -4.51
C LEU A 387 -25.16 30.78 -3.80
N GLY A 388 -25.25 31.72 -2.81
CA GLY A 388 -24.09 32.25 -2.10
C GLY A 388 -23.36 31.19 -1.29
N LEU A 389 -24.09 30.41 -0.46
CA LEU A 389 -23.50 29.33 0.34
C LEU A 389 -23.03 28.12 -0.48
N PRO A 390 -23.72 27.66 -1.55
CA PRO A 390 -23.13 26.74 -2.52
C PRO A 390 -21.79 27.20 -3.09
N ILE A 391 -21.64 28.51 -3.44
CA ILE A 391 -20.35 29.07 -3.89
C ILE A 391 -19.29 28.98 -2.78
N VAL A 392 -19.65 29.32 -1.53
CA VAL A 392 -18.74 29.15 -0.37
C VAL A 392 -18.25 27.72 -0.26
N LYS A 393 -19.16 26.73 -0.33
CA LYS A 393 -18.80 25.30 -0.23
C LYS A 393 -17.87 24.86 -1.36
N THR A 394 -18.16 25.29 -2.60
CA THR A 394 -17.35 24.95 -3.77
C THR A 394 -15.96 25.56 -3.68
N ILE A 395 -15.83 26.85 -3.29
CA ILE A 395 -14.54 27.52 -3.11
C ILE A 395 -13.74 26.89 -1.97
N ALA A 396 -14.40 26.58 -0.86
CA ALA A 396 -13.77 25.94 0.29
C ALA A 396 -13.23 24.56 -0.09
N HIS A 397 -14.01 23.75 -0.81
CA HIS A 397 -13.58 22.46 -1.32
C HIS A 397 -12.38 22.62 -2.28
N PHE A 398 -12.45 23.56 -3.21
CA PHE A 398 -11.34 23.85 -4.13
C PHE A 398 -10.04 24.20 -3.40
N HIS A 399 -10.07 24.89 -2.26
CA HIS A 399 -8.89 25.30 -1.49
C HIS A 399 -8.58 24.38 -0.29
N ASP A 400 -9.25 23.23 -0.15
CA ASP A 400 -9.09 22.32 0.98
C ASP A 400 -9.37 22.99 2.35
N VAL A 401 -10.25 24.01 2.36
CA VAL A 401 -10.70 24.73 3.55
C VAL A 401 -11.91 24.03 4.14
N LYS A 402 -11.83 23.69 5.42
CA LYS A 402 -12.97 23.11 6.13
C LYS A 402 -13.94 24.22 6.57
N VAL A 403 -15.24 24.04 6.33
CA VAL A 403 -16.29 24.96 6.73
C VAL A 403 -17.23 24.27 7.70
N ASP A 404 -17.26 24.75 8.92
CA ASP A 404 -18.21 24.32 9.94
C ASP A 404 -19.21 25.47 10.22
N VAL A 405 -20.47 25.15 10.52
CA VAL A 405 -21.52 26.14 10.77
C VAL A 405 -22.31 25.75 12.01
N THR A 406 -22.47 26.68 12.90
CA THR A 406 -23.37 26.55 14.07
C THR A 406 -24.35 27.69 14.06
N SER A 407 -25.63 27.43 14.36
CA SER A 407 -26.68 28.44 14.38
C SER A 407 -27.79 28.06 15.31
N GLU A 408 -28.42 29.07 15.91
CA GLU A 408 -29.58 28.92 16.73
C GLU A 408 -30.59 30.05 16.40
N LEU A 409 -31.88 29.69 16.30
CA LEU A 409 -32.91 30.66 15.98
C LEU A 409 -32.90 31.83 16.93
N ASN A 410 -32.96 33.05 16.40
CA ASN A 410 -32.91 34.35 17.10
C ASN A 410 -31.60 34.65 17.85
N SER A 411 -30.61 33.79 17.81
CA SER A 411 -29.29 33.96 18.44
C SER A 411 -28.17 34.27 17.43
N GLY A 412 -28.41 34.00 16.14
CA GLY A 412 -27.47 34.26 15.04
C GLY A 412 -26.81 33.00 14.48
N THR A 413 -25.86 33.22 13.59
CA THR A 413 -25.10 32.15 12.91
C THR A 413 -23.60 32.39 13.05
N CYS A 414 -22.85 31.30 13.21
CA CYS A 414 -21.39 31.30 13.28
C CYS A 414 -20.82 30.38 12.21
N PHE A 415 -20.05 30.96 11.29
CA PHE A 415 -19.25 30.25 10.29
C PHE A 415 -17.81 30.13 10.80
N ILE A 416 -17.24 28.94 10.72
CA ILE A 416 -15.88 28.63 11.13
C ILE A 416 -15.16 28.07 9.89
N LEU A 417 -14.13 28.78 9.43
CA LEU A 417 -13.30 28.41 8.30
C LEU A 417 -11.94 27.98 8.81
N THR A 418 -11.54 26.74 8.54
CA THR A 418 -10.23 26.21 8.96
C THR A 418 -9.34 26.07 7.74
N PHE A 419 -8.26 26.82 7.74
CA PHE A 419 -7.23 26.84 6.69
C PHE A 419 -6.03 26.02 7.13
N SER A 420 -5.59 25.11 6.26
CA SER A 420 -4.35 24.36 6.43
C SER A 420 -3.31 24.91 5.45
N ASN A 421 -2.08 25.12 5.89
CA ASN A 421 -0.98 25.47 4.99
C ASN A 421 -0.38 24.22 4.36
#